data_4c7bda82bb276cc3a6c77112da6e4902
#
_entry.id   4c7bda82bb276cc3a6c77112da6e4902
#
_cell.length_a   1.000
_cell.length_b   1.000
_cell.length_c   1.000
_cell.angle_alpha   90.00
_cell.angle_beta   90.00
_cell.angle_gamma   90.00
#
_symmetry.space_group_name_H-M   'P 1'
#
loop_
_entity.id
_entity.type
_entity.pdbx_description
1 polymer ?
#
loop_
_entity_poly.entity_id
_entity_poly.type
_entity_poly.pdbx_seq_one_letter_code
_entity_poly.pdbx_strand_id
1 'polypeptide(L)'
;GRGYGVNTRVAARRLPSILQSGLWRGLDRQGGAALVALVTDIGNELLYGFSVEQITSWVRESVRRLADRGATIAITRLPMAGIATVGGFRYRALRTFFVPGCSLSLADLKSATVRLDSELLAIAGDYGARIIEQPAHWYGFDTLHVRRRHLDDLWLAACGAWGLPVVESPVTSSVTDWVKIGTKAAEVRSLGGVMRFTTQPVLMLPSGGTLSLY
;
A
#
# COMPACT_ATOMS: atom_id res chain seq x y z
N GLY A 1 6.78 -2.92 1.35
CA GLY A 1 5.99 -1.99 0.56
C GLY A 1 6.84 -0.89 -0.06
N ARG A 2 6.23 -0.06 -0.88
CA ARG A 2 6.83 1.19 -1.36
C ARG A 2 6.35 2.36 -0.53
N GLY A 3 7.24 3.30 -0.21
CA GLY A 3 6.82 4.58 0.36
C GLY A 3 6.10 5.43 -0.68
N TYR A 4 5.15 6.26 -0.24
CA TYR A 4 4.40 7.15 -1.13
C TYR A 4 5.30 8.24 -1.70
N GLY A 5 6.04 8.97 -0.87
CA GLY A 5 6.90 10.08 -1.29
C GLY A 5 8.39 9.79 -1.22
N VAL A 6 8.82 8.69 -0.60
CA VAL A 6 10.21 8.39 -0.34
C VAL A 6 10.66 7.09 -1.00
N ASN A 7 11.91 7.07 -1.44
CA ASN A 7 12.50 5.87 -2.01
C ASN A 7 12.66 4.80 -0.93
N THR A 8 12.15 3.62 -1.21
CA THR A 8 12.27 2.49 -0.29
C THR A 8 13.61 1.80 -0.49
N ARG A 9 14.31 1.52 0.62
CA ARG A 9 15.53 0.75 0.63
C ARG A 9 15.33 -0.55 1.41
N VAL A 10 15.63 -1.67 0.76
CA VAL A 10 15.66 -2.99 1.41
C VAL A 10 17.02 -3.62 1.08
N ALA A 11 17.87 -3.74 2.07
CA ALA A 11 19.28 -4.16 1.89
C ALA A 11 19.99 -3.30 0.82
N ALA A 12 20.56 -3.92 -0.20
CA ALA A 12 21.23 -3.25 -1.31
C ALA A 12 20.28 -2.73 -2.42
N ARG A 13 18.97 -3.01 -2.30
CA ARG A 13 17.96 -2.66 -3.32
C ARG A 13 17.28 -1.34 -2.93
N ARG A 14 17.17 -0.43 -3.90
CA ARG A 14 16.35 0.78 -3.80
C ARG A 14 15.27 0.77 -4.86
N LEU A 15 14.09 1.20 -4.47
CA LEU A 15 12.94 1.39 -5.34
C LEU A 15 12.50 2.85 -5.27
N PRO A 16 12.12 3.49 -6.39
CA PRO A 16 11.55 4.83 -6.37
C PRO A 16 10.25 4.84 -5.56
N SER A 17 9.89 5.98 -5.00
CA SER A 17 8.58 6.16 -4.36
C SER A 17 7.43 5.95 -5.35
N ILE A 18 6.21 5.78 -4.84
CA ILE A 18 5.01 5.70 -5.68
C ILE A 18 4.91 6.94 -6.57
N LEU A 19 5.09 8.13 -6.00
CA LEU A 19 4.99 9.39 -6.74
C LEU A 19 6.05 9.55 -7.85
N GLN A 20 7.21 8.90 -7.71
CA GLN A 20 8.33 8.98 -8.67
C GLN A 20 8.41 7.76 -9.60
N SER A 21 7.57 6.75 -9.38
CA SER A 21 7.59 5.52 -10.17
C SER A 21 7.01 5.71 -11.57
N GLY A 22 7.26 4.75 -12.46
CA GLY A 22 6.68 4.72 -13.80
C GLY A 22 5.19 4.39 -13.84
N LEU A 23 4.55 4.14 -12.69
CA LEU A 23 3.12 3.85 -12.59
C LEU A 23 2.27 4.86 -13.38
N TRP A 24 2.53 6.13 -13.19
CA TRP A 24 1.75 7.21 -13.80
C TRP A 24 1.82 7.18 -15.33
N ARG A 25 3.02 7.01 -15.88
CA ARG A 25 3.20 6.80 -17.33
C ARG A 25 2.55 5.50 -17.82
N GLY A 26 2.57 4.46 -16.98
CA GLY A 26 1.90 3.20 -17.28
C GLY A 26 0.39 3.37 -17.41
N LEU A 27 -0.23 4.10 -16.47
CA LEU A 27 -1.65 4.41 -16.48
C LEU A 27 -2.04 5.28 -17.70
N ASP A 28 -1.23 6.28 -18.03
CA ASP A 28 -1.49 7.16 -19.19
C ASP A 28 -1.50 6.40 -20.53
N ARG A 29 -0.77 5.28 -20.62
CA ARG A 29 -0.74 4.43 -21.84
C ARG A 29 -1.96 3.52 -21.98
N GLN A 30 -2.69 3.25 -20.91
CA GLN A 30 -3.81 2.29 -20.94
C GLN A 30 -5.12 2.87 -21.49
N GLY A 31 -5.18 4.17 -21.75
CA GLY A 31 -6.24 4.94 -22.37
C GLY A 31 -7.64 4.32 -22.41
N GLY A 32 -8.62 4.93 -21.73
CA GLY A 32 -10.06 4.64 -21.93
C GLY A 32 -10.63 3.41 -21.20
N ALA A 33 -9.81 2.58 -20.55
CA ALA A 33 -10.32 1.50 -19.72
C ALA A 33 -10.82 2.04 -18.36
N ALA A 34 -11.86 1.43 -17.79
CA ALA A 34 -12.30 1.73 -16.44
C ALA A 34 -11.15 1.47 -15.46
N LEU A 35 -10.79 2.49 -14.69
CA LEU A 35 -9.69 2.42 -13.74
C LEU A 35 -10.24 2.29 -12.31
N VAL A 36 -9.80 1.27 -11.60
CA VAL A 36 -10.04 1.14 -10.16
C VAL A 36 -8.71 1.18 -9.42
N ALA A 37 -8.67 1.75 -8.23
CA ALA A 37 -7.46 1.90 -7.46
C ALA A 37 -7.69 1.59 -5.97
N LEU A 38 -6.77 0.80 -5.40
CA LEU A 38 -6.69 0.57 -3.96
C LEU A 38 -5.45 1.28 -3.40
N VAL A 39 -5.67 2.26 -2.54
CA VAL A 39 -4.63 3.00 -1.82
C VAL A 39 -4.51 2.37 -0.43
N THR A 40 -3.39 1.71 -0.16
CA THR A 40 -3.21 0.88 1.04
C THR A 40 -1.79 0.99 1.59
N ASP A 41 -1.51 0.33 2.72
CA ASP A 41 -0.21 0.34 3.42
C ASP A 41 0.27 1.74 3.83
N ILE A 42 -0.68 2.62 4.13
CA ILE A 42 -0.41 3.99 4.57
C ILE A 42 0.05 3.97 6.04
N GLY A 43 1.00 4.83 6.37
CA GLY A 43 1.44 5.07 7.75
C GLY A 43 2.72 4.35 8.15
N ASN A 44 3.25 3.45 7.33
CA ASN A 44 4.56 2.85 7.56
C ASN A 44 5.66 3.92 7.68
N GLU A 45 5.51 5.04 6.97
CA GLU A 45 6.44 6.16 6.95
C GLU A 45 6.56 6.87 8.31
N LEU A 46 5.54 6.79 9.19
CA LEU A 46 5.63 7.30 10.56
C LEU A 46 6.79 6.65 11.31
N LEU A 47 6.98 5.34 11.13
CA LEU A 47 8.07 4.61 11.76
C LEU A 47 9.45 4.99 11.21
N TYR A 48 9.50 5.54 10.01
CA TYR A 48 10.72 6.07 9.38
C TYR A 48 10.97 7.54 9.72
N GLY A 49 10.16 8.14 10.60
CA GLY A 49 10.34 9.51 11.11
C GLY A 49 9.74 10.60 10.24
N PHE A 50 8.88 10.27 9.28
CA PHE A 50 8.16 11.27 8.50
C PHE A 50 6.95 11.80 9.27
N SER A 51 6.67 13.10 9.11
CA SER A 51 5.54 13.73 9.80
C SER A 51 4.19 13.35 9.14
N VAL A 52 3.11 13.50 9.89
CA VAL A 52 1.74 13.28 9.39
C VAL A 52 1.49 14.15 8.16
N GLU A 53 1.90 15.42 8.20
CA GLU A 53 1.71 16.39 7.13
C GLU A 53 2.42 15.95 5.84
N GLN A 54 3.64 15.42 5.95
CA GLN A 54 4.39 14.90 4.81
C GLN A 54 3.67 13.70 4.19
N ILE A 55 3.27 12.73 5.02
CA ILE A 55 2.58 11.51 4.55
C ILE A 55 1.25 11.87 3.90
N THR A 56 0.46 12.73 4.56
CA THR A 56 -0.81 13.24 4.04
C THR A 56 -0.63 13.89 2.67
N SER A 57 0.39 14.74 2.53
CA SER A 57 0.71 15.41 1.25
C SER A 57 0.98 14.39 0.14
N TRP A 58 1.77 13.34 0.41
CA TRP A 58 2.09 12.31 -0.58
C TRP A 58 0.90 11.44 -0.95
N VAL A 59 0.08 11.06 0.04
CA VAL A 59 -1.13 10.28 -0.21
C VAL A 59 -2.13 11.12 -1.00
N ARG A 60 -2.36 12.38 -0.61
CA ARG A 60 -3.25 13.32 -1.30
C ARG A 60 -2.83 13.49 -2.76
N GLU A 61 -1.55 13.68 -3.03
CA GLU A 61 -1.04 13.80 -4.39
C GLU A 61 -1.23 12.51 -5.20
N SER A 62 -1.05 11.34 -4.58
CA SER A 62 -1.30 10.06 -5.23
C SER A 62 -2.78 9.89 -5.57
N VAL A 63 -3.67 10.20 -4.63
CA VAL A 63 -5.13 10.15 -4.82
C VAL A 63 -5.58 11.14 -5.89
N ARG A 64 -5.07 12.38 -5.85
CA ARG A 64 -5.34 13.39 -6.87
C ARG A 64 -4.99 12.90 -8.28
N ARG A 65 -3.78 12.33 -8.46
CA ARG A 65 -3.36 11.78 -9.76
C ARG A 65 -4.25 10.64 -10.26
N LEU A 66 -4.77 9.82 -9.35
CA LEU A 66 -5.73 8.76 -9.68
C LEU A 66 -7.09 9.36 -10.07
N ALA A 67 -7.58 10.33 -9.29
CA ALA A 67 -8.84 11.02 -9.55
C ALA A 67 -8.81 11.78 -10.89
N ASP A 68 -7.71 12.46 -11.21
CA ASP A 68 -7.51 13.15 -12.51
C ASP A 68 -7.60 12.18 -13.71
N ARG A 69 -7.42 10.88 -13.48
CA ARG A 69 -7.56 9.82 -14.49
C ARG A 69 -8.91 9.10 -14.45
N GLY A 70 -9.84 9.61 -13.68
CA GLY A 70 -11.18 9.03 -13.56
C GLY A 70 -11.22 7.70 -12.79
N ALA A 71 -10.25 7.43 -11.91
CA ALA A 71 -10.24 6.20 -11.14
C ALA A 71 -11.37 6.16 -10.10
N THR A 72 -12.03 5.00 -9.96
CA THR A 72 -12.83 4.71 -8.78
C THR A 72 -11.88 4.27 -7.66
N ILE A 73 -11.77 5.10 -6.62
CA ILE A 73 -10.72 4.95 -5.60
C ILE A 73 -11.30 4.36 -4.33
N ALA A 74 -10.61 3.36 -3.78
CA ALA A 74 -10.80 2.87 -2.43
C ALA A 74 -9.52 3.12 -1.61
N ILE A 75 -9.68 3.55 -0.37
CA ILE A 75 -8.58 3.81 0.56
C ILE A 75 -8.77 2.94 1.78
N THR A 76 -7.76 2.16 2.16
CA THR A 76 -7.81 1.44 3.43
C THR A 76 -7.56 2.39 4.57
N ARG A 77 -8.41 2.35 5.58
CA ARG A 77 -8.20 3.05 6.84
C ARG A 77 -7.03 2.45 7.61
N LEU A 78 -6.46 3.20 8.54
CA LEU A 78 -5.43 2.64 9.42
C LEU A 78 -6.05 1.59 10.37
N PRO A 79 -5.29 0.56 10.80
CA PRO A 79 -5.80 -0.49 11.70
C PRO A 79 -5.94 0.02 13.15
N MET A 80 -6.80 1.01 13.36
CA MET A 80 -6.93 1.78 14.60
C MET A 80 -7.16 0.90 15.82
N ALA A 81 -8.06 -0.09 15.72
CA ALA A 81 -8.34 -1.01 16.83
C ALA A 81 -7.12 -1.87 17.19
N GLY A 82 -6.33 -2.30 16.19
CA GLY A 82 -5.08 -3.02 16.39
C GLY A 82 -4.04 -2.15 17.08
N ILE A 83 -3.85 -0.91 16.61
CA ILE A 83 -2.86 0.04 17.13
C ILE A 83 -3.21 0.47 18.57
N ALA A 84 -4.50 0.67 18.87
CA ALA A 84 -4.94 1.02 20.22
C ALA A 84 -4.51 -0.01 21.27
N THR A 85 -4.52 -1.30 20.93
CA THR A 85 -4.18 -2.41 21.82
C THR A 85 -2.68 -2.72 21.90
N VAL A 86 -1.83 -2.04 21.11
CA VAL A 86 -0.38 -2.26 21.16
C VAL A 86 0.17 -1.79 22.51
N GLY A 87 0.74 -2.72 23.27
CA GLY A 87 1.45 -2.43 24.52
C GLY A 87 2.93 -2.10 24.29
N GLY A 88 3.56 -1.49 25.29
CA GLY A 88 4.96 -1.02 25.19
C GLY A 88 5.97 -2.11 24.84
N PHE A 89 5.82 -3.33 25.39
CA PHE A 89 6.70 -4.46 25.09
C PHE A 89 6.60 -4.87 23.61
N ARG A 90 5.38 -5.05 23.12
CA ARG A 90 5.10 -5.40 21.72
C ARG A 90 5.63 -4.34 20.76
N TYR A 91 5.37 -3.06 21.05
CA TYR A 91 5.91 -1.95 20.27
C TYR A 91 7.42 -1.97 20.21
N ARG A 92 8.10 -2.15 21.35
CA ARG A 92 9.56 -2.21 21.41
C ARG A 92 10.12 -3.36 20.58
N ALA A 93 9.51 -4.54 20.67
CA ALA A 93 9.90 -5.69 19.87
C ALA A 93 9.73 -5.40 18.35
N LEU A 94 8.55 -4.96 17.92
CA LEU A 94 8.27 -4.63 16.52
C LEU A 94 9.23 -3.56 15.99
N ARG A 95 9.44 -2.48 16.75
CA ARG A 95 10.36 -1.41 16.39
C ARG A 95 11.79 -1.91 16.19
N THR A 96 12.30 -2.73 17.11
CA THR A 96 13.67 -3.25 17.05
C THR A 96 13.90 -4.16 15.87
N PHE A 97 12.92 -5.00 15.52
CA PHE A 97 13.05 -5.95 14.41
C PHE A 97 12.79 -5.35 13.05
N PHE A 98 11.76 -4.48 12.92
CA PHE A 98 11.34 -3.98 11.61
C PHE A 98 11.91 -2.60 11.28
N VAL A 99 12.12 -1.74 12.29
CA VAL A 99 12.59 -0.35 12.09
C VAL A 99 13.58 0.05 13.19
N PRO A 100 14.77 -0.53 13.23
CA PRO A 100 15.71 -0.33 14.34
C PRO A 100 16.14 1.13 14.54
N GLY A 101 16.02 1.99 13.52
CA GLY A 101 16.30 3.43 13.60
C GLY A 101 15.13 4.30 14.10
N CYS A 102 13.96 3.71 14.39
CA CYS A 102 12.79 4.47 14.83
C CYS A 102 13.00 5.03 16.24
N SER A 103 12.92 6.36 16.37
CA SER A 103 12.99 7.07 17.66
C SER A 103 11.61 7.42 18.25
N LEU A 104 10.53 7.18 17.51
CA LEU A 104 9.18 7.55 17.90
C LEU A 104 8.75 6.80 19.17
N SER A 105 8.13 7.50 20.13
CA SER A 105 7.53 6.84 21.29
C SER A 105 6.21 6.16 20.91
N LEU A 106 5.74 5.21 21.72
CA LEU A 106 4.44 4.57 21.50
C LEU A 106 3.28 5.59 21.59
N ALA A 107 3.39 6.55 22.51
CA ALA A 107 2.38 7.59 22.68
C ALA A 107 2.31 8.50 21.44
N ASP A 108 3.47 8.94 20.95
CA ASP A 108 3.56 9.77 19.75
C ASP A 108 3.07 9.01 18.51
N LEU A 109 3.43 7.72 18.38
CA LEU A 109 2.92 6.88 17.29
C LEU A 109 1.39 6.82 17.31
N LYS A 110 0.78 6.54 18.47
CA LYS A 110 -0.69 6.47 18.59
C LYS A 110 -1.33 7.82 18.25
N SER A 111 -0.78 8.92 18.75
CA SER A 111 -1.26 10.27 18.44
C SER A 111 -1.13 10.59 16.95
N ALA A 112 0.02 10.33 16.35
CA ALA A 112 0.25 10.54 14.92
C ALA A 112 -0.68 9.67 14.07
N THR A 113 -0.95 8.43 14.49
CA THR A 113 -1.86 7.53 13.77
C THR A 113 -3.29 8.06 13.77
N VAL A 114 -3.78 8.58 14.91
CA VAL A 114 -5.13 9.18 14.98
C VAL A 114 -5.24 10.39 14.05
N ARG A 115 -4.22 11.26 14.06
CA ARG A 115 -4.19 12.43 13.16
C ARG A 115 -4.14 12.01 11.69
N LEU A 116 -3.29 11.04 11.34
CA LEU A 116 -3.18 10.55 9.97
C LEU A 116 -4.48 9.92 9.50
N ASP A 117 -5.15 9.13 10.35
CA ASP A 117 -6.45 8.53 10.04
C ASP A 117 -7.51 9.59 9.73
N SER A 118 -7.56 10.68 10.52
CA SER A 118 -8.46 11.81 10.25
C SER A 118 -8.16 12.48 8.91
N GLU A 119 -6.89 12.65 8.55
CA GLU A 119 -6.48 13.19 7.27
C GLU A 119 -6.87 12.28 6.09
N LEU A 120 -6.79 10.95 6.26
CA LEU A 120 -7.22 10.00 5.24
C LEU A 120 -8.73 10.07 4.98
N LEU A 121 -9.53 10.25 6.05
CA LEU A 121 -10.96 10.45 5.91
C LEU A 121 -11.28 11.76 5.18
N ALA A 122 -10.54 12.83 5.46
CA ALA A 122 -10.67 14.10 4.74
C ALA A 122 -10.30 13.94 3.25
N ILE A 123 -9.18 13.29 2.95
CA ILE A 123 -8.78 13.00 1.56
C ILE A 123 -9.86 12.18 0.85
N ALA A 124 -10.41 11.16 1.50
CA ALA A 124 -11.47 10.35 0.92
C ALA A 124 -12.72 11.20 0.59
N GLY A 125 -13.11 12.10 1.49
CA GLY A 125 -14.22 13.05 1.25
C GLY A 125 -13.94 13.98 0.08
N ASP A 126 -12.75 14.58 0.02
CA ASP A 126 -12.36 15.55 -1.02
C ASP A 126 -12.39 14.95 -2.44
N TYR A 127 -12.08 13.66 -2.58
CA TYR A 127 -11.98 12.98 -3.87
C TYR A 127 -13.07 11.94 -4.13
N GLY A 128 -14.06 11.82 -3.24
CA GLY A 128 -15.15 10.83 -3.36
C GLY A 128 -14.66 9.39 -3.27
N ALA A 129 -13.51 9.16 -2.63
CA ALA A 129 -12.97 7.83 -2.47
C ALA A 129 -13.75 7.03 -1.40
N ARG A 130 -13.87 5.73 -1.60
CA ARG A 130 -14.51 4.82 -0.63
C ARG A 130 -13.51 4.41 0.44
N ILE A 131 -13.93 4.43 1.70
CA ILE A 131 -13.13 3.96 2.83
C ILE A 131 -13.38 2.48 3.06
N ILE A 132 -12.29 1.72 3.22
CA ILE A 132 -12.32 0.32 3.65
C ILE A 132 -11.83 0.24 5.08
N GLU A 133 -12.74 -0.15 5.98
CA GLU A 133 -12.40 -0.43 7.38
C GLU A 133 -11.54 -1.69 7.48
N GLN A 134 -10.59 -1.68 8.38
CA GLN A 134 -9.71 -2.82 8.62
C GLN A 134 -9.96 -3.40 10.02
N PRO A 135 -10.78 -4.47 10.14
CA PRO A 135 -11.10 -5.09 11.42
C PRO A 135 -9.86 -5.62 12.14
N ALA A 136 -9.84 -5.50 13.47
CA ALA A 136 -8.68 -5.89 14.28
C ALA A 136 -8.27 -7.38 14.09
N HIS A 137 -9.22 -8.26 13.82
CA HIS A 137 -8.94 -9.69 13.62
C HIS A 137 -8.17 -10.00 12.33
N TRP A 138 -8.12 -9.06 11.36
CA TRP A 138 -7.28 -9.20 10.17
C TRP A 138 -5.80 -9.16 10.51
N TYR A 139 -5.43 -8.65 11.69
CA TYR A 139 -4.05 -8.45 12.11
C TYR A 139 -3.62 -9.49 13.13
N GLY A 140 -2.33 -9.70 13.23
CA GLY A 140 -1.72 -10.58 14.19
C GLY A 140 -0.84 -9.86 15.19
N PHE A 141 0.28 -10.51 15.52
CA PHE A 141 1.34 -9.89 16.29
C PHE A 141 1.91 -8.68 15.55
N ASP A 142 2.06 -8.79 14.25
CA ASP A 142 2.33 -7.67 13.35
C ASP A 142 1.01 -6.91 13.08
N THR A 143 0.91 -5.70 13.60
CA THR A 143 -0.25 -4.82 13.42
C THR A 143 -0.20 -3.98 12.14
N LEU A 144 0.84 -4.16 11.32
CA LEU A 144 1.04 -3.36 10.12
C LEU A 144 0.50 -4.06 8.87
N HIS A 145 0.55 -5.41 8.85
CA HIS A 145 0.18 -6.17 7.67
C HIS A 145 -1.03 -7.07 7.93
N VAL A 146 -1.98 -7.04 7.00
CA VAL A 146 -3.12 -7.97 6.99
C VAL A 146 -2.61 -9.40 6.87
N ARG A 147 -3.11 -10.30 7.73
CA ARG A 147 -2.77 -11.73 7.67
C ARG A 147 -3.20 -12.31 6.33
N ARG A 148 -2.40 -13.22 5.77
CA ARG A 148 -2.67 -13.86 4.48
C ARG A 148 -4.09 -14.44 4.37
N ARG A 149 -4.60 -15.05 5.43
CA ARG A 149 -5.95 -15.64 5.47
C ARG A 149 -7.09 -14.61 5.36
N HIS A 150 -6.80 -13.32 5.51
CA HIS A 150 -7.77 -12.22 5.40
C HIS A 150 -7.51 -11.32 4.18
N LEU A 151 -6.59 -11.71 3.30
CA LEU A 151 -6.37 -10.95 2.05
C LEU A 151 -7.59 -11.06 1.14
N ASP A 152 -8.27 -12.19 1.15
CA ASP A 152 -9.51 -12.37 0.36
C ASP A 152 -10.61 -11.44 0.88
N ASP A 153 -10.77 -11.31 2.21
CA ASP A 153 -11.71 -10.36 2.82
C ASP A 153 -11.40 -8.92 2.39
N LEU A 154 -10.12 -8.54 2.37
CA LEU A 154 -9.68 -7.21 1.91
C LEU A 154 -10.01 -6.98 0.44
N TRP A 155 -9.76 -7.97 -0.43
CA TRP A 155 -10.08 -7.86 -1.85
C TRP A 155 -11.57 -7.83 -2.11
N LEU A 156 -12.38 -8.61 -1.36
CA LEU A 156 -13.82 -8.56 -1.43
C LEU A 156 -14.35 -7.17 -1.03
N ALA A 157 -13.82 -6.60 0.06
CA ALA A 157 -14.16 -5.24 0.46
C ALA A 157 -13.77 -4.20 -0.61
N ALA A 158 -12.61 -4.35 -1.26
CA ALA A 158 -12.17 -3.48 -2.34
C ALA A 158 -13.11 -3.60 -3.57
N CYS A 159 -13.45 -4.81 -3.99
CA CYS A 159 -14.41 -5.03 -5.09
C CYS A 159 -15.77 -4.40 -4.78
N GLY A 160 -16.29 -4.58 -3.56
CA GLY A 160 -17.51 -3.92 -3.11
C GLY A 160 -17.43 -2.40 -3.14
N ALA A 161 -16.28 -1.83 -2.70
CA ALA A 161 -16.06 -0.38 -2.74
C ALA A 161 -16.00 0.15 -4.17
N TRP A 162 -15.54 -0.62 -5.13
CA TRP A 162 -15.53 -0.25 -6.56
C TRP A 162 -16.84 -0.53 -7.28
N GLY A 163 -17.84 -1.15 -6.62
CA GLY A 163 -19.10 -1.57 -7.25
C GLY A 163 -18.92 -2.72 -8.27
N LEU A 164 -17.84 -3.48 -8.15
CA LEU A 164 -17.59 -4.64 -9.00
C LEU A 164 -18.36 -5.86 -8.47
N PRO A 165 -18.89 -6.72 -9.37
CA PRO A 165 -19.54 -7.95 -8.93
C PRO A 165 -18.52 -8.84 -8.19
N VAL A 166 -18.92 -9.26 -7.00
CA VAL A 166 -18.15 -10.21 -6.21
C VAL A 166 -18.45 -11.61 -6.74
N VAL A 167 -17.48 -12.24 -7.37
CA VAL A 167 -17.60 -13.66 -7.72
C VAL A 167 -17.15 -14.46 -6.49
N GLU A 168 -18.04 -15.21 -5.90
CA GLU A 168 -17.73 -16.17 -4.84
C GLU A 168 -16.91 -17.36 -5.40
N SER A 169 -15.74 -17.07 -5.91
CA SER A 169 -14.78 -18.10 -6.27
C SER A 169 -13.70 -18.11 -5.23
N PRO A 170 -13.42 -19.25 -4.59
CA PRO A 170 -12.32 -19.31 -3.65
C PRO A 170 -11.03 -18.94 -4.40
N VAL A 171 -10.46 -17.80 -4.03
CA VAL A 171 -9.14 -17.40 -4.53
C VAL A 171 -8.13 -18.36 -3.90
N THR A 172 -7.80 -19.43 -4.61
CA THR A 172 -6.75 -20.34 -4.17
C THR A 172 -5.41 -19.66 -4.38
N SER A 173 -4.79 -19.21 -3.28
CA SER A 173 -3.44 -18.68 -3.33
C SER A 173 -2.47 -19.79 -3.77
N SER A 174 -1.93 -19.68 -4.96
CA SER A 174 -0.93 -20.60 -5.50
C SER A 174 0.47 -20.18 -5.03
N VAL A 175 1.16 -21.07 -4.31
CA VAL A 175 2.59 -20.87 -3.96
C VAL A 175 3.42 -20.66 -5.22
N THR A 176 3.08 -21.36 -6.30
CA THR A 176 3.75 -21.24 -7.61
C THR A 176 3.61 -19.85 -8.18
N ASP A 177 2.41 -19.25 -8.12
CA ASP A 177 2.19 -17.90 -8.64
C ASP A 177 2.84 -16.84 -7.74
N TRP A 178 2.85 -17.06 -6.43
CA TRP A 178 3.60 -16.22 -5.50
C TRP A 178 5.10 -16.21 -5.82
N VAL A 179 5.71 -17.37 -6.07
CA VAL A 179 7.12 -17.49 -6.48
C VAL A 179 7.35 -16.80 -7.82
N LYS A 180 6.48 -17.04 -8.81
CA LYS A 180 6.57 -16.40 -10.14
C LYS A 180 6.54 -14.86 -10.02
N ILE A 181 5.63 -14.30 -9.23
CA ILE A 181 5.54 -12.86 -9.03
C ILE A 181 6.75 -12.35 -8.24
N GLY A 182 7.17 -13.07 -7.21
CA GLY A 182 8.32 -12.73 -6.36
C GLY A 182 9.65 -12.66 -7.13
N THR A 183 9.78 -13.40 -8.23
CA THR A 183 10.96 -13.35 -9.11
C THR A 183 10.93 -12.18 -10.11
N LYS A 184 9.77 -11.52 -10.27
CA LYS A 184 9.64 -10.40 -11.21
C LYS A 184 10.22 -9.12 -10.63
N ALA A 185 10.71 -8.28 -11.52
CA ALA A 185 11.37 -7.04 -11.15
C ALA A 185 10.51 -5.82 -11.45
N ALA A 186 10.56 -4.85 -10.57
CA ALA A 186 9.97 -3.54 -10.83
C ALA A 186 10.66 -2.84 -12.02
N GLU A 187 9.92 -1.96 -12.71
CA GLU A 187 10.39 -1.19 -13.87
C GLU A 187 11.76 -0.56 -13.60
N VAL A 188 11.89 0.12 -12.48
CA VAL A 188 13.15 0.77 -12.07
C VAL A 188 13.55 0.28 -10.69
N ARG A 189 14.78 -0.13 -10.55
CA ARG A 189 15.41 -0.47 -9.26
C ARG A 189 16.90 -0.13 -9.30
N SER A 190 17.46 0.22 -8.17
CA SER A 190 18.90 0.26 -7.99
C SER A 190 19.35 -0.95 -7.18
N LEU A 191 20.40 -1.62 -7.61
CA LEU A 191 21.01 -2.75 -6.91
C LEU A 191 22.51 -2.46 -6.77
N GLY A 192 23.00 -2.35 -5.52
CA GLY A 192 24.39 -2.00 -5.26
C GLY A 192 24.83 -0.66 -5.90
N GLY A 193 23.91 0.30 -6.04
CA GLY A 193 24.19 1.60 -6.69
C GLY A 193 23.98 1.60 -8.21
N VAL A 194 23.84 0.45 -8.85
CA VAL A 194 23.62 0.34 -10.30
C VAL A 194 22.13 0.36 -10.60
N MET A 195 21.69 1.26 -11.48
CA MET A 195 20.31 1.32 -11.96
C MET A 195 20.03 0.16 -12.90
N ARG A 196 18.89 -0.49 -12.66
CA ARG A 196 18.37 -1.59 -13.48
C ARG A 196 16.98 -1.24 -13.96
N PHE A 197 16.73 -1.45 -15.24
CA PHE A 197 15.44 -1.24 -15.88
C PHE A 197 14.87 -2.58 -16.33
N THR A 198 13.57 -2.74 -16.17
CA THR A 198 12.83 -3.94 -16.57
C THR A 198 11.60 -3.50 -17.36
N THR A 199 11.49 -3.99 -18.58
CA THR A 199 10.34 -3.71 -19.45
C THR A 199 9.04 -4.19 -18.79
N GLN A 200 8.01 -3.39 -18.87
CA GLN A 200 6.67 -3.70 -18.40
C GLN A 200 5.71 -3.94 -19.57
N PRO A 201 4.74 -4.84 -19.43
CA PRO A 201 4.42 -5.70 -18.29
C PRO A 201 5.43 -6.84 -18.07
N VAL A 202 5.56 -7.29 -16.80
CA VAL A 202 6.48 -8.40 -16.46
C VAL A 202 5.82 -9.77 -16.56
N LEU A 203 4.50 -9.83 -16.66
CA LEU A 203 3.75 -11.08 -16.78
C LEU A 203 2.50 -10.87 -17.64
N MET A 204 2.25 -11.83 -18.52
CA MET A 204 0.97 -12.02 -19.19
C MET A 204 0.19 -13.09 -18.46
N LEU A 205 -1.06 -12.81 -18.12
CA LEU A 205 -1.94 -13.75 -17.46
C LEU A 205 -2.67 -14.63 -18.50
N PRO A 206 -3.06 -15.86 -18.15
CA PRO A 206 -3.82 -16.73 -19.04
C PRO A 206 -5.14 -16.13 -19.51
N SER A 207 -5.73 -15.25 -18.71
CA SER A 207 -6.95 -14.49 -19.05
C SER A 207 -6.75 -13.36 -20.07
N GLY A 208 -5.54 -13.18 -20.61
CA GLY A 208 -5.18 -12.06 -21.46
C GLY A 208 -4.83 -10.77 -20.71
N GLY A 209 -4.99 -10.76 -19.40
CA GLY A 209 -4.55 -9.63 -18.57
C GLY A 209 -3.03 -9.53 -18.47
N THR A 210 -2.54 -8.39 -17.98
CA THR A 210 -1.11 -8.14 -17.80
C THR A 210 -0.82 -7.69 -16.36
N LEU A 211 0.37 -8.01 -15.87
CA LEU A 211 0.88 -7.52 -14.59
C LEU A 211 2.10 -6.62 -14.82
N SER A 212 2.02 -5.41 -14.33
CA SER A 212 3.15 -4.47 -14.31
C SER A 212 3.56 -4.15 -12.88
N LEU A 213 4.86 -4.02 -12.65
CA LEU A 213 5.45 -3.68 -11.36
C LEU A 213 6.27 -2.39 -11.51
N TYR A 214 5.80 -1.33 -10.88
CA TYR A 214 6.43 -0.01 -10.96
C TYR A 214 7.18 0.35 -9.69
#